data_bb053cce61bd8ce3312f970c86a47afd
#
_entry.id   bb053cce61bd8ce3312f970c86a47afd
#
_cell.length_a   1.000
_cell.length_b   1.000
_cell.length_c   1.000
_cell.angle_alpha   90.00
_cell.angle_beta   90.00
_cell.angle_gamma   90.00
#
_symmetry.space_group_name_H-M   'P 1'
#
loop_
_entity.id
_entity.type
_entity.pdbx_description
1 polymer ?
#
loop_
_entity_poly.entity_id
_entity_poly.type
_entity_poly.pdbx_seq_one_letter_code
_entity_poly.pdbx_strand_id
1 'polypeptide(L)'
;KERFTQILSQRTEHFTVAIEDLFQVHNTSAVVRTCEVFGVQTAHIIEEKYGKRLDSKIAMGAEKWVTTIRYPHTQPCIEALRGQGYRIVATVPAPGATPLQEFDITPKSAFFFGTERDGLSQEVISQADECLTIPMVGFTESLNISVSVAIILQYVTAKLRASSIPWQLSPQE
;
A
#
# COMPACT_ATOMS: atom_id res chain seq x y z
N LYS A 1 16.42 22.63 6.92
CA LYS A 1 15.38 23.12 5.97
C LYS A 1 15.54 22.43 4.60
N GLU A 2 16.72 22.48 3.98
CA GLU A 2 17.00 21.84 2.66
C GLU A 2 16.67 20.35 2.61
N ARG A 3 17.06 19.57 3.64
CA ARG A 3 16.78 18.13 3.70
C ARG A 3 15.28 17.84 3.71
N PHE A 4 14.47 18.65 4.39
CA PHE A 4 13.01 18.50 4.39
C PHE A 4 12.41 18.71 3.00
N THR A 5 12.81 19.80 2.34
CA THR A 5 12.35 20.09 0.98
C THR A 5 12.74 18.99 0.01
N GLN A 6 13.95 18.46 0.12
CA GLN A 6 14.44 17.36 -0.70
C GLN A 6 13.62 16.08 -0.47
N ILE A 7 13.32 15.72 0.79
CA ILE A 7 12.53 14.54 1.11
C ILE A 7 11.10 14.70 0.62
N LEU A 8 10.46 15.85 0.87
CA LEU A 8 9.10 16.12 0.42
C LEU A 8 8.96 16.07 -1.10
N SER A 9 9.95 16.57 -1.85
CA SER A 9 9.94 16.50 -3.31
C SER A 9 10.02 15.08 -3.87
N GLN A 10 10.34 14.08 -3.05
CA GLN A 10 10.40 12.66 -3.43
C GLN A 10 9.14 11.87 -3.03
N ARG A 11 8.17 12.53 -2.40
CA ARG A 11 6.94 11.86 -1.96
C ARG A 11 5.87 11.88 -3.05
N THR A 12 4.98 10.89 -2.96
CA THR A 12 3.91 10.70 -3.95
C THR A 12 2.61 10.25 -3.30
N GLU A 13 1.49 10.64 -3.89
CA GLU A 13 0.17 10.08 -3.67
C GLU A 13 -0.37 9.35 -4.92
N HIS A 14 0.47 9.15 -5.94
CA HIS A 14 0.09 8.35 -7.10
C HIS A 14 -0.20 6.89 -6.72
N PHE A 15 0.53 6.39 -5.74
CA PHE A 15 0.27 5.09 -5.10
C PHE A 15 -0.02 5.26 -3.62
N THR A 16 -0.91 4.42 -3.11
CA THR A 16 -1.19 4.28 -1.69
C THR A 16 -1.37 2.82 -1.31
N VAL A 17 -1.35 2.53 -0.03
CA VAL A 17 -1.49 1.18 0.53
C VAL A 17 -2.70 1.16 1.44
N ALA A 18 -3.53 0.13 1.32
CA ALA A 18 -4.62 -0.17 2.24
C ALA A 18 -4.43 -1.58 2.81
N ILE A 19 -4.47 -1.71 4.12
CA ILE A 19 -4.27 -2.97 4.82
C ILE A 19 -5.50 -3.35 5.62
N GLU A 20 -6.01 -4.57 5.41
CA GLU A 20 -7.15 -5.12 6.11
C GLU A 20 -6.72 -5.92 7.34
N ASP A 21 -7.25 -5.56 8.50
CA ASP A 21 -7.30 -6.38 9.73
C ASP A 21 -6.01 -7.14 10.09
N LEU A 22 -4.85 -6.53 9.97
CA LEU A 22 -3.62 -7.20 10.36
C LEU A 22 -3.63 -7.56 11.85
N PHE A 23 -3.58 -8.84 12.13
CA PHE A 23 -3.54 -9.37 13.49
C PHE A 23 -2.33 -8.87 14.29
N GLN A 24 -1.21 -8.62 13.64
CA GLN A 24 0.05 -8.23 14.29
C GLN A 24 0.36 -6.75 14.10
N VAL A 25 0.47 -6.01 15.17
CA VAL A 25 0.95 -4.60 15.21
C VAL A 25 2.29 -4.43 14.48
N HIS A 26 3.14 -5.46 14.53
CA HIS A 26 4.42 -5.51 13.85
C HIS A 26 4.29 -5.27 12.35
N ASN A 27 3.34 -5.94 11.71
CA ASN A 27 3.16 -5.84 10.26
C ASN A 27 2.63 -4.46 9.86
N THR A 28 1.66 -3.92 10.57
CA THR A 28 1.16 -2.56 10.32
C THR A 28 2.27 -1.51 10.43
N SER A 29 3.05 -1.59 11.50
CA SER A 29 4.17 -0.65 11.73
C SER A 29 5.27 -0.80 10.68
N ALA A 30 5.57 -2.02 10.25
CA ALA A 30 6.53 -2.29 9.18
C ALA A 30 6.04 -1.79 7.82
N VAL A 31 4.74 -1.89 7.53
CA VAL A 31 4.12 -1.34 6.32
C VAL A 31 4.21 0.18 6.29
N VAL A 32 3.88 0.86 7.39
CA VAL A 32 4.01 2.33 7.49
C VAL A 32 5.47 2.77 7.27
N ARG A 33 6.42 2.05 7.86
CA ARG A 33 7.85 2.28 7.63
C ARG A 33 8.24 2.09 6.16
N THR A 34 7.72 1.08 5.51
CA THR A 34 7.97 0.82 4.09
C THR A 34 7.39 1.93 3.21
N CYS A 35 6.19 2.43 3.51
CA CYS A 35 5.61 3.59 2.83
C CYS A 35 6.52 4.82 2.94
N GLU A 36 7.05 5.08 4.13
CA GLU A 36 7.99 6.19 4.35
C GLU A 36 9.24 6.04 3.50
N VAL A 37 9.88 4.87 3.54
CA VAL A 37 11.13 4.59 2.81
C VAL A 37 11.00 4.79 1.30
N PHE A 38 9.87 4.41 0.72
CA PHE A 38 9.62 4.54 -0.72
C PHE A 38 8.87 5.83 -1.12
N GLY A 39 8.63 6.71 -0.17
CA GLY A 39 8.04 8.02 -0.42
C GLY A 39 6.54 8.00 -0.69
N VAL A 40 5.83 6.95 -0.29
CA VAL A 40 4.37 6.90 -0.32
C VAL A 40 3.82 7.73 0.85
N GLN A 41 2.99 8.74 0.54
CA GLN A 41 2.56 9.71 1.54
C GLN A 41 1.50 9.18 2.49
N THR A 42 0.57 8.38 2.00
CA THR A 42 -0.60 7.96 2.78
C THR A 42 -0.70 6.44 2.85
N ALA A 43 -1.05 5.93 4.02
CA ALA A 43 -1.41 4.54 4.26
C ALA A 43 -2.80 4.46 4.91
N HIS A 44 -3.63 3.55 4.43
CA HIS A 44 -4.99 3.31 4.90
C HIS A 44 -5.03 2.03 5.74
N ILE A 45 -5.60 2.10 6.93
CA ILE A 45 -5.65 0.99 7.87
C ILE A 45 -7.12 0.67 8.16
N ILE A 46 -7.56 -0.52 7.81
CA ILE A 46 -8.91 -1.03 8.05
C ILE A 46 -8.85 -1.92 9.29
N GLU A 47 -9.62 -1.58 10.32
CA GLU A 47 -9.59 -2.24 11.63
C GLU A 47 -10.99 -2.71 12.00
N GLU A 48 -11.53 -3.65 11.28
CA GLU A 48 -12.86 -4.19 11.53
C GLU A 48 -12.89 -5.10 12.76
N LYS A 49 -11.86 -5.93 12.92
CA LYS A 49 -11.77 -6.93 14.00
C LYS A 49 -10.72 -6.59 15.05
N TYR A 50 -9.64 -5.93 14.68
CA TYR A 50 -8.46 -5.75 15.50
C TYR A 50 -7.97 -4.30 15.48
N GLY A 51 -8.52 -3.46 16.36
CA GLY A 51 -8.01 -2.08 16.52
C GLY A 51 -6.68 -2.06 17.29
N LYS A 52 -5.58 -1.59 16.68
CA LYS A 52 -4.26 -1.53 17.30
C LYS A 52 -3.50 -0.25 17.01
N ARG A 53 -2.70 0.19 18.01
CA ARG A 53 -1.77 1.30 17.86
C ARG A 53 -0.51 0.85 17.10
N LEU A 54 0.11 1.79 16.37
CA LEU A 54 1.41 1.56 15.76
C LEU A 54 2.49 1.43 16.85
N ASP A 55 3.43 0.52 16.65
CA ASP A 55 4.60 0.40 17.49
C ASP A 55 5.71 1.32 16.94
N SER A 56 6.00 2.39 17.67
CA SER A 56 7.01 3.39 17.26
C SER A 56 8.43 2.83 17.16
N LYS A 57 8.74 1.76 17.90
CA LYS A 57 10.05 1.10 17.82
C LYS A 57 10.22 0.37 16.48
N ILE A 58 9.15 -0.17 15.92
CA ILE A 58 9.15 -0.86 14.63
C ILE A 58 9.03 0.13 13.49
N ALA A 59 8.12 1.09 13.61
CA ALA A 59 7.94 2.15 12.63
C ALA A 59 9.17 3.09 12.53
N MET A 60 10.03 3.10 13.56
CA MET A 60 11.26 3.92 13.60
C MET A 60 11.01 5.41 13.35
N GLY A 61 9.86 5.91 13.78
CA GLY A 61 9.46 7.31 13.59
C GLY A 61 8.77 7.60 12.25
N ALA A 62 8.59 6.61 11.39
CA ALA A 62 7.93 6.77 10.09
C ALA A 62 6.48 7.27 10.23
N GLU A 63 5.81 6.92 11.33
CA GLU A 63 4.46 7.36 11.67
C GLU A 63 4.31 8.89 11.79
N LYS A 64 5.43 9.61 11.88
CA LYS A 64 5.45 11.08 11.90
C LYS A 64 5.41 11.70 10.50
N TRP A 65 5.72 10.93 9.48
CA TRP A 65 5.94 11.39 8.11
C TRP A 65 4.96 10.80 7.10
N VAL A 66 4.31 9.68 7.46
CA VAL A 66 3.26 9.03 6.66
C VAL A 66 1.92 9.36 7.29
N THR A 67 1.01 9.87 6.49
CA THR A 67 -0.39 10.06 6.90
C THR A 67 -1.06 8.71 7.03
N THR A 68 -1.56 8.38 8.21
CA THR A 68 -2.32 7.15 8.43
C THR A 68 -3.79 7.47 8.61
N ILE A 69 -4.64 6.92 7.73
CA ILE A 69 -6.09 7.07 7.80
C ILE A 69 -6.69 5.74 8.21
N ARG A 70 -7.55 5.76 9.23
CA ARG A 70 -8.16 4.55 9.81
C ARG A 70 -9.63 4.46 9.44
N TYR A 71 -10.07 3.25 9.15
CA TYR A 71 -11.45 2.94 8.81
C TYR A 71 -11.96 1.80 9.66
N PRO A 72 -13.22 1.88 10.16
CA PRO A 72 -13.84 0.78 10.91
C PRO A 72 -14.25 -0.39 10.01
N HIS A 73 -14.42 -0.16 8.70
CA HIS A 73 -14.87 -1.16 7.72
C HIS A 73 -14.21 -0.94 6.36
N THR A 74 -14.20 -1.98 5.55
CA THR A 74 -13.59 -1.98 4.20
C THR A 74 -14.30 -1.05 3.23
N GLN A 75 -15.63 -1.06 3.19
CA GLN A 75 -16.41 -0.28 2.23
C GLN A 75 -16.16 1.23 2.31
N PRO A 76 -16.15 1.89 3.48
CA PRO A 76 -15.79 3.30 3.57
C PRO A 76 -14.38 3.63 3.04
N CYS A 77 -13.43 2.72 3.20
CA CYS A 77 -12.08 2.88 2.67
C CYS A 77 -12.08 2.86 1.13
N ILE A 78 -12.76 1.88 0.53
CA ILE A 78 -12.89 1.76 -0.93
C ILE A 78 -13.56 3.01 -1.51
N GLU A 79 -14.66 3.46 -0.93
CA GLU A 79 -15.39 4.65 -1.37
C GLU A 79 -14.54 5.91 -1.30
N ALA A 80 -13.81 6.11 -0.20
CA ALA A 80 -12.91 7.24 -0.03
C ALA A 80 -11.78 7.24 -1.08
N LEU A 81 -11.19 6.07 -1.36
CA LEU A 81 -10.13 5.93 -2.35
C LEU A 81 -10.65 6.15 -3.78
N ARG A 82 -11.80 5.60 -4.13
CA ARG A 82 -12.43 5.87 -5.43
C ARG A 82 -12.78 7.35 -5.60
N GLY A 83 -13.27 8.00 -4.55
CA GLY A 83 -13.54 9.44 -4.54
C GLY A 83 -12.30 10.30 -4.78
N GLN A 84 -11.11 9.79 -4.47
CA GLN A 84 -9.82 10.42 -4.74
C GLN A 84 -9.18 10.01 -6.09
N GLY A 85 -9.89 9.23 -6.91
CA GLY A 85 -9.45 8.80 -8.23
C GLY A 85 -8.53 7.57 -8.24
N TYR A 86 -8.42 6.84 -7.13
CA TYR A 86 -7.69 5.58 -7.12
C TYR A 86 -8.48 4.44 -7.74
N ARG A 87 -7.84 3.63 -8.58
CA ARG A 87 -8.30 2.27 -8.84
C ARG A 87 -7.91 1.36 -7.67
N ILE A 88 -8.73 0.36 -7.43
CA ILE A 88 -8.53 -0.63 -6.36
C ILE A 88 -7.76 -1.82 -6.93
N VAL A 89 -6.60 -2.10 -6.38
CA VAL A 89 -5.75 -3.22 -6.78
C VAL A 89 -5.67 -4.23 -5.64
N ALA A 90 -6.24 -5.40 -5.84
CA ALA A 90 -6.17 -6.50 -4.88
C ALA A 90 -4.86 -7.28 -5.07
N THR A 91 -4.04 -7.35 -4.04
CA THR A 91 -2.82 -8.18 -4.07
C THR A 91 -3.16 -9.59 -3.61
N VAL A 92 -3.11 -10.54 -4.53
CA VAL A 92 -3.53 -11.92 -4.31
C VAL A 92 -2.60 -12.92 -5.00
N PRO A 93 -2.24 -14.03 -4.35
CA PRO A 93 -1.47 -15.11 -4.99
C PRO A 93 -2.41 -16.02 -5.80
N ALA A 94 -3.11 -15.45 -6.80
CA ALA A 94 -4.13 -16.18 -7.55
C ALA A 94 -3.74 -16.39 -9.02
N PRO A 95 -4.10 -17.53 -9.63
CA PRO A 95 -4.00 -17.73 -11.07
C PRO A 95 -4.81 -16.65 -11.80
N GLY A 96 -4.23 -16.08 -12.85
CA GLY A 96 -4.86 -15.02 -13.65
C GLY A 96 -4.70 -13.59 -13.11
N ALA A 97 -4.09 -13.40 -11.93
CA ALA A 97 -3.68 -12.09 -11.48
C ALA A 97 -2.51 -11.55 -12.34
N THR A 98 -2.47 -10.25 -12.55
CA THR A 98 -1.39 -9.59 -13.31
C THR A 98 -0.06 -9.74 -12.56
N PRO A 99 0.98 -10.29 -13.17
CA PRO A 99 2.32 -10.30 -12.58
C PRO A 99 2.83 -8.88 -12.35
N LEU A 100 3.54 -8.66 -11.25
CA LEU A 100 4.07 -7.33 -10.90
C LEU A 100 4.86 -6.69 -12.04
N GLN A 101 5.62 -7.49 -12.80
CA GLN A 101 6.43 -7.00 -13.93
C GLN A 101 5.60 -6.46 -15.09
N GLU A 102 4.33 -6.86 -15.21
CA GLU A 102 3.39 -6.45 -16.26
C GLU A 102 2.42 -5.36 -15.79
N PHE A 103 2.52 -4.96 -14.52
CA PHE A 103 1.61 -3.99 -13.93
C PHE A 103 1.72 -2.61 -14.61
N ASP A 104 0.58 -2.07 -15.05
CA ASP A 104 0.48 -0.71 -15.58
C ASP A 104 0.47 0.30 -14.45
N ILE A 105 1.54 1.10 -14.37
CA ILE A 105 1.71 2.15 -13.35
C ILE A 105 0.99 3.47 -13.68
N THR A 106 0.39 3.58 -14.85
CA THR A 106 -0.20 4.84 -15.32
C THR A 106 -1.39 5.30 -14.48
N PRO A 107 -2.35 4.43 -14.12
CA PRO A 107 -3.45 4.85 -13.26
C PRO A 107 -3.02 4.99 -11.80
N LYS A 108 -3.54 6.02 -11.14
CA LYS A 108 -3.45 6.20 -9.69
C LYS A 108 -4.01 4.96 -8.99
N SER A 109 -3.24 4.29 -8.14
CA SER A 109 -3.57 2.95 -7.64
C SER A 109 -3.44 2.82 -6.13
N ALA A 110 -4.44 2.19 -5.52
CA ALA A 110 -4.44 1.79 -4.12
C ALA A 110 -4.25 0.27 -4.03
N PHE A 111 -3.13 -0.16 -3.45
CA PHE A 111 -2.80 -1.57 -3.27
C PHE A 111 -3.39 -2.07 -1.95
N PHE A 112 -4.29 -3.03 -2.04
CA PHE A 112 -4.90 -3.68 -0.88
C PHE A 112 -4.15 -4.94 -0.51
N PHE A 113 -3.86 -5.08 0.78
CA PHE A 113 -3.21 -6.24 1.36
C PHE A 113 -4.08 -6.81 2.47
N GLY A 114 -4.26 -8.12 2.48
CA GLY A 114 -5.05 -8.83 3.46
C GLY A 114 -4.23 -9.42 4.60
N THR A 115 -4.90 -10.19 5.45
CA THR A 115 -4.26 -10.91 6.55
C THR A 115 -3.35 -12.02 6.04
N GLU A 116 -2.35 -12.37 6.84
CA GLU A 116 -1.44 -13.49 6.52
C GLU A 116 -2.16 -14.84 6.47
N ARG A 117 -3.24 -14.97 7.24
CA ARG A 117 -3.98 -16.22 7.38
C ARG A 117 -5.07 -16.39 6.33
N ASP A 118 -5.88 -15.35 6.15
CA ASP A 118 -7.12 -15.45 5.37
C ASP A 118 -7.03 -14.68 4.03
N GLY A 119 -5.96 -13.90 3.83
CA GLY A 119 -5.80 -13.04 2.66
C GLY A 119 -6.75 -11.83 2.70
N LEU A 120 -7.05 -11.28 1.52
CA LEU A 120 -8.01 -10.19 1.35
C LEU A 120 -9.44 -10.70 1.48
N SER A 121 -10.32 -9.85 2.01
CA SER A 121 -11.76 -10.10 2.06
C SER A 121 -12.36 -10.22 0.65
N GLN A 122 -13.46 -10.99 0.54
CA GLN A 122 -14.23 -11.05 -0.70
C GLN A 122 -14.81 -9.68 -1.09
N GLU A 123 -15.03 -8.81 -0.12
CA GLU A 123 -15.49 -7.44 -0.35
C GLU A 123 -14.47 -6.64 -1.16
N VAL A 124 -13.18 -6.73 -0.86
CA VAL A 124 -12.12 -6.11 -1.68
C VAL A 124 -11.99 -6.79 -3.02
N ILE A 125 -11.89 -8.12 -3.05
CA ILE A 125 -11.66 -8.88 -4.28
C ILE A 125 -12.77 -8.64 -5.31
N SER A 126 -14.02 -8.62 -4.88
CA SER A 126 -15.16 -8.40 -5.78
C SER A 126 -15.26 -6.98 -6.34
N GLN A 127 -14.66 -6.01 -5.66
CA GLN A 127 -14.66 -4.60 -6.07
C GLN A 127 -13.33 -4.16 -6.68
N ALA A 128 -12.33 -5.04 -6.73
CA ALA A 128 -11.03 -4.71 -7.31
C ALA A 128 -11.14 -4.47 -8.82
N ASP A 129 -10.47 -3.41 -9.28
CA ASP A 129 -10.33 -3.10 -10.70
C ASP A 129 -9.25 -3.98 -11.35
N GLU A 130 -8.29 -4.45 -10.55
CA GLU A 130 -7.22 -5.33 -10.97
C GLU A 130 -6.75 -6.21 -9.81
N CYS A 131 -6.35 -7.44 -10.12
CA CYS A 131 -5.65 -8.32 -9.20
C CYS A 131 -4.17 -8.37 -9.57
N LEU A 132 -3.30 -8.19 -8.59
CA LEU A 132 -1.86 -8.13 -8.74
C LEU A 132 -1.20 -9.28 -7.98
N THR A 133 -0.22 -9.93 -8.58
CA THR A 133 0.57 -10.98 -7.92
C THR A 133 2.07 -10.74 -8.03
N ILE A 134 2.80 -11.15 -7.00
CA ILE A 134 4.24 -11.32 -7.05
C ILE A 134 4.50 -12.76 -7.52
N PRO A 135 5.11 -13.00 -8.68
CA PRO A 135 5.42 -14.35 -9.13
C PRO A 135 6.31 -15.09 -8.14
N MET A 136 5.87 -16.27 -7.72
CA MET A 136 6.60 -17.12 -6.77
C MET A 136 6.80 -18.49 -7.41
N VAL A 137 7.98 -19.08 -7.23
CA VAL A 137 8.39 -20.36 -7.84
C VAL A 137 8.70 -21.46 -6.82
N GLY A 138 8.54 -21.13 -5.52
CA GLY A 138 8.78 -22.08 -4.42
C GLY A 138 7.54 -22.86 -4.03
N PHE A 139 7.70 -23.78 -3.08
CA PHE A 139 6.59 -24.51 -2.47
C PHE A 139 5.74 -23.64 -1.54
N THR A 140 6.31 -22.58 -1.00
CA THR A 140 5.58 -21.62 -0.15
C THR A 140 4.76 -20.68 -1.03
N GLU A 141 3.47 -20.58 -0.74
CA GLU A 141 2.48 -19.89 -1.59
C GLU A 141 2.25 -18.43 -1.20
N SER A 142 2.89 -17.96 -0.13
CA SER A 142 2.73 -16.57 0.36
C SER A 142 4.01 -16.03 0.94
N LEU A 143 4.11 -14.70 0.97
CA LEU A 143 5.15 -13.93 1.66
C LEU A 143 4.55 -13.25 2.89
N ASN A 144 5.39 -12.92 3.85
CA ASN A 144 5.00 -11.98 4.90
C ASN A 144 4.49 -10.69 4.25
N ILE A 145 3.42 -10.12 4.80
CA ILE A 145 2.75 -8.95 4.22
C ILE A 145 3.71 -7.75 4.07
N SER A 146 4.55 -7.47 5.05
CA SER A 146 5.49 -6.35 4.98
C SER A 146 6.53 -6.55 3.88
N VAL A 147 6.90 -7.81 3.59
CA VAL A 147 7.79 -8.15 2.47
C VAL A 147 7.08 -7.93 1.15
N SER A 148 5.84 -8.37 1.01
CA SER A 148 5.03 -8.15 -0.21
C SER A 148 4.86 -6.66 -0.50
N VAL A 149 4.53 -5.86 0.51
CA VAL A 149 4.43 -4.40 0.39
C VAL A 149 5.75 -3.80 -0.08
N ALA A 150 6.88 -4.22 0.51
CA ALA A 150 8.19 -3.69 0.16
C ALA A 150 8.56 -4.01 -1.30
N ILE A 151 8.31 -5.23 -1.77
CA ILE A 151 8.59 -5.64 -3.15
C ILE A 151 7.75 -4.81 -4.12
N ILE A 152 6.44 -4.70 -3.88
CA ILE A 152 5.54 -3.97 -4.76
C ILE A 152 5.88 -2.48 -4.78
N LEU A 153 6.02 -1.83 -3.63
CA LEU A 153 6.31 -0.39 -3.56
C LEU A 153 7.67 -0.06 -4.17
N GLN A 154 8.70 -0.85 -3.90
CA GLN A 154 10.02 -0.65 -4.52
C GLN A 154 9.91 -0.66 -6.04
N TYR A 155 9.24 -1.66 -6.60
CA TYR A 155 9.11 -1.83 -8.04
C TYR A 155 8.30 -0.70 -8.68
N VAL A 156 7.08 -0.43 -8.20
CA VAL A 156 6.18 0.55 -8.81
C VAL A 156 6.69 1.99 -8.64
N THR A 157 7.28 2.33 -7.50
CA THR A 157 7.82 3.68 -7.28
C THR A 157 9.10 3.93 -8.07
N ALA A 158 9.94 2.91 -8.28
CA ALA A 158 11.10 3.01 -9.17
C ALA A 158 10.68 3.26 -10.62
N LYS A 159 9.70 2.50 -11.13
CA LYS A 159 9.12 2.71 -12.46
C LYS A 159 8.47 4.09 -12.59
N LEU A 160 7.72 4.51 -11.58
CA LEU A 160 7.04 5.81 -11.57
C LEU A 160 8.04 6.96 -11.70
N ARG A 161 9.13 6.93 -10.93
CA ARG A 161 10.18 7.96 -10.97
C ARG A 161 10.94 8.00 -12.30
N ALA A 162 11.02 6.88 -13.00
CA ALA A 162 11.63 6.79 -14.34
C ALA A 162 10.65 7.15 -15.46
N SER A 163 9.39 7.37 -15.17
CA SER A 163 8.34 7.68 -16.15
C SER A 163 8.14 9.18 -16.34
N SER A 164 7.30 9.55 -17.31
CA SER A 164 6.84 10.92 -17.52
C SER A 164 5.55 11.27 -16.77
N ILE A 165 5.04 10.36 -15.96
CA ILE A 165 3.82 10.56 -15.17
C ILE A 165 4.09 11.64 -14.11
N PRO A 166 3.22 12.66 -13.96
CA PRO A 166 3.29 13.59 -12.84
C PRO A 166 2.97 12.86 -11.53
N TRP A 167 3.96 12.66 -10.68
CA TRP A 167 3.81 11.84 -9.48
C TRP A 167 4.12 12.58 -8.17
N GLN A 168 4.78 13.72 -8.25
CA GLN A 168 5.15 14.50 -7.08
C GLN A 168 3.91 15.09 -6.38
N LEU A 169 4.00 15.30 -5.09
CA LEU A 169 2.96 16.02 -4.36
C LEU A 169 2.79 17.43 -4.94
N SER A 170 1.54 17.89 -5.01
CA SER A 170 1.26 19.28 -5.39
C SER A 170 1.69 20.23 -4.27
N PRO A 171 1.99 21.52 -4.58
CA PRO A 171 2.36 22.50 -3.56
C PRO A 171 1.29 22.74 -2.47
N GLN A 172 0.08 22.20 -2.66
CA GLN A 172 -1.03 22.30 -1.71
C GLN A 172 -1.16 21.07 -0.80
N GLU A 173 -0.47 20.01 -1.10
CA GLU A 173 -0.37 18.75 -0.34
C GLU A 173 0.89 18.73 0.53
#